data_ecf51fcd746cce9d4e28c2fc0061ad85
#
_entry.id   ecf51fcd746cce9d4e28c2fc0061ad85
#
_cell.length_a   1.000
_cell.length_b   1.000
_cell.length_c   1.000
_cell.angle_alpha   90.00
_cell.angle_beta   90.00
_cell.angle_gamma   90.00
#
_symmetry.space_group_name_H-M   'P 1'
#
loop_
_entity.id
_entity.type
_entity.pdbx_description
1 polymer ?
#
loop_
_entity_poly.entity_id
_entity_poly.type
_entity_poly.pdbx_seq_one_letter_code
_entity_poly.pdbx_strand_id
1 'polypeptide(L)'
;IGENGVGKTSLLYNLAKSIANQRKECFSPHHPLFTKVVAASYSMFDRFYDIEARSFNFEYCGMHNNVGGLMTLEQLIARHQRNAETINALNRGKNLKKFLGNILPNEMLENLFENGSIFKYNVYKDYYAKMSSGQTMLTNLIIDITANVRSNCLIMIDEPEVHLHPNAITQIINVVNLVCEKFSSCCIMATHSPLVIQSLLSRNVLIMERDVDGMPVVRQMRVESLGENLTTINEEIFSNGQRDKYYRRLIEKAVEGKESMEQVLQELQNGDLPMSLTSYMLIDKYLNHD
;
A
#
# COMPACT_ATOMS: atom_id res chain seq x y z
N ILE A 1 6.58 -7.28 0.78
CA ILE A 1 6.56 -6.66 2.12
C ILE A 1 7.92 -6.81 2.81
N GLY A 2 8.21 -6.03 3.84
CA GLY A 2 9.42 -6.12 4.66
C GLY A 2 9.65 -4.86 5.49
N GLU A 3 10.66 -4.90 6.35
CA GLU A 3 11.05 -3.76 7.20
C GLU A 3 11.45 -2.53 6.38
N ASN A 4 11.48 -1.37 7.04
CA ASN A 4 12.01 -0.16 6.41
C ASN A 4 13.52 -0.32 6.13
N GLY A 5 13.98 0.18 4.99
CA GLY A 5 15.38 0.13 4.61
C GLY A 5 15.87 -1.20 4.02
N VAL A 6 15.02 -2.23 3.86
CA VAL A 6 15.43 -3.50 3.20
C VAL A 6 15.57 -3.39 1.67
N GLY A 7 15.11 -2.29 1.07
CA GLY A 7 15.28 -2.04 -0.37
C GLY A 7 14.04 -2.26 -1.23
N LYS A 8 12.82 -2.31 -0.67
CA LYS A 8 11.55 -2.49 -1.42
C LYS A 8 11.38 -1.49 -2.57
N THR A 9 11.45 -0.19 -2.25
CA THR A 9 11.37 0.91 -3.23
C THR A 9 12.47 0.79 -4.29
N SER A 10 13.70 0.45 -3.88
CA SER A 10 14.83 0.26 -4.81
C SER A 10 14.60 -0.92 -5.76
N LEU A 11 14.01 -2.02 -5.26
CA LEU A 11 13.64 -3.16 -6.09
C LEU A 11 12.58 -2.77 -7.12
N LEU A 12 11.49 -2.11 -6.70
CA LEU A 12 10.44 -1.64 -7.62
C LEU A 12 10.99 -0.66 -8.66
N TYR A 13 11.81 0.29 -8.23
CA TYR A 13 12.45 1.26 -9.13
C TYR A 13 13.31 0.56 -10.19
N ASN A 14 14.20 -0.35 -9.78
CA ASN A 14 15.07 -1.07 -10.71
C ASN A 14 14.27 -1.98 -11.65
N LEU A 15 13.21 -2.61 -11.17
CA LEU A 15 12.31 -3.42 -11.98
C LEU A 15 11.59 -2.56 -13.02
N ALA A 16 11.01 -1.43 -12.61
CA ALA A 16 10.36 -0.47 -13.51
C ALA A 16 11.30 0.02 -14.59
N LYS A 17 12.51 0.44 -14.19
CA LYS A 17 13.56 0.94 -15.09
C LYS A 17 14.02 -0.13 -16.08
N SER A 18 14.18 -1.37 -15.63
CA SER A 18 14.63 -2.48 -16.48
C SER A 18 13.56 -2.88 -17.50
N ILE A 19 12.28 -2.91 -17.12
CA ILE A 19 11.17 -3.19 -18.02
C ILE A 19 10.99 -2.04 -19.01
N ALA A 20 10.95 -0.80 -18.53
CA ALA A 20 10.75 0.39 -19.36
C ALA A 20 11.83 0.55 -20.43
N ASN A 21 13.09 0.19 -20.10
CA ASN A 21 14.23 0.26 -21.00
C ASN A 21 14.54 -1.06 -21.73
N GLN A 22 13.68 -2.07 -21.59
CA GLN A 22 13.82 -3.38 -22.26
C GLN A 22 15.16 -4.07 -22.03
N ARG A 23 15.66 -3.99 -20.78
CA ARG A 23 16.95 -4.62 -20.39
C ARG A 23 16.75 -6.12 -20.20
N LYS A 24 16.93 -6.88 -21.28
CA LYS A 24 16.72 -8.33 -21.30
C LYS A 24 17.64 -9.09 -20.35
N GLU A 25 18.83 -8.59 -20.16
CA GLU A 25 19.87 -9.16 -19.28
C GLU A 25 19.49 -9.17 -17.79
N CYS A 26 18.51 -8.37 -17.40
CA CYS A 26 18.03 -8.31 -16.00
C CYS A 26 17.01 -9.39 -15.67
N PHE A 27 16.59 -10.22 -16.64
CA PHE A 27 15.50 -11.18 -16.47
C PHE A 27 15.90 -12.58 -16.91
N SER A 28 15.47 -13.59 -16.17
CA SER A 28 15.66 -15.00 -16.48
C SER A 28 14.34 -15.76 -16.21
N PRO A 29 13.90 -16.66 -17.07
CA PRO A 29 14.47 -17.03 -18.38
C PRO A 29 14.12 -16.05 -19.50
N HIS A 30 13.10 -15.19 -19.35
CA HIS A 30 12.63 -14.27 -20.39
C HIS A 30 12.28 -12.91 -19.82
N HIS A 31 12.46 -11.87 -20.64
CA HIS A 31 11.97 -10.52 -20.33
C HIS A 31 10.44 -10.49 -20.28
N PRO A 32 9.83 -9.95 -19.20
CA PRO A 32 8.37 -9.84 -19.11
C PRO A 32 7.81 -8.88 -20.18
N LEU A 33 6.75 -9.31 -20.84
CA LEU A 33 6.12 -8.55 -21.93
C LEU A 33 4.89 -7.79 -21.42
N PHE A 34 5.10 -6.61 -20.87
CA PHE A 34 4.04 -5.68 -20.51
C PHE A 34 3.90 -4.59 -21.58
N THR A 35 2.68 -4.18 -21.86
CA THR A 35 2.39 -3.09 -22.81
C THR A 35 2.78 -1.73 -22.25
N LYS A 36 2.67 -1.56 -20.91
CA LYS A 36 3.03 -0.34 -20.19
C LYS A 36 3.34 -0.67 -18.72
N VAL A 37 4.22 0.08 -18.12
CA VAL A 37 4.43 0.14 -16.67
C VAL A 37 3.83 1.44 -16.16
N VAL A 38 2.97 1.36 -15.15
CA VAL A 38 2.40 2.50 -14.45
C VAL A 38 2.91 2.45 -13.02
N ALA A 39 3.83 3.36 -12.67
CA ALA A 39 4.40 3.44 -11.33
C ALA A 39 3.74 4.56 -10.53
N ALA A 40 3.14 4.21 -9.41
CA ALA A 40 2.47 5.13 -8.50
C ALA A 40 3.18 5.14 -7.14
N SER A 41 3.60 6.33 -6.70
CA SER A 41 4.20 6.54 -5.40
C SER A 41 3.82 7.92 -4.87
N TYR A 42 3.43 7.95 -3.60
CA TYR A 42 3.15 9.20 -2.88
C TYR A 42 4.21 9.48 -1.80
N SER A 43 5.32 8.75 -1.83
CA SER A 43 6.48 9.03 -0.99
C SER A 43 7.22 10.27 -1.49
N MET A 44 7.63 11.12 -0.54
CA MET A 44 8.50 12.28 -0.85
C MET A 44 9.91 11.86 -1.27
N PHE A 45 10.26 10.58 -1.08
CA PHE A 45 11.60 10.04 -1.32
C PHE A 45 11.65 9.06 -2.50
N ASP A 46 10.55 8.91 -3.26
CA ASP A 46 10.57 8.04 -4.42
C ASP A 46 11.45 8.63 -5.55
N ARG A 47 11.90 7.76 -6.45
CA ARG A 47 12.77 8.11 -7.56
C ARG A 47 12.21 7.72 -8.92
N PHE A 48 10.93 7.30 -8.98
CA PHE A 48 10.35 6.85 -10.25
C PHE A 48 10.26 7.97 -11.30
N TYR A 49 10.26 9.23 -10.87
CA TYR A 49 10.23 10.40 -11.76
C TYR A 49 11.48 10.50 -12.65
N ASP A 50 12.61 9.90 -12.26
CA ASP A 50 13.87 9.97 -13.01
C ASP A 50 14.03 8.84 -14.05
N ILE A 51 13.02 7.98 -14.21
CA ILE A 51 13.03 6.91 -15.19
C ILE A 51 12.79 7.49 -16.59
N GLU A 52 13.88 7.70 -17.31
CA GLU A 52 13.83 8.00 -18.74
C GLU A 52 13.48 6.73 -19.52
N ALA A 53 12.24 6.62 -19.97
CA ALA A 53 11.81 5.50 -20.80
C ALA A 53 12.13 5.78 -22.27
N ARG A 54 12.66 4.77 -22.99
CA ARG A 54 12.95 4.85 -24.44
C ARG A 54 11.69 4.86 -25.31
N SER A 55 10.53 4.60 -24.72
CA SER A 55 9.23 4.53 -25.42
C SER A 55 8.10 4.98 -24.48
N PHE A 56 6.90 5.19 -25.04
CA PHE A 56 5.70 5.56 -24.28
C PHE A 56 5.14 4.43 -23.38
N ASN A 57 5.99 3.48 -22.97
CA ASN A 57 5.60 2.32 -22.17
C ASN A 57 5.80 2.49 -20.67
N PHE A 58 6.15 3.68 -20.21
CA PHE A 58 6.26 4.02 -18.79
C PHE A 58 5.46 5.25 -18.45
N GLU A 59 4.82 5.26 -17.29
CA GLU A 59 4.11 6.41 -16.73
C GLU A 59 4.33 6.50 -15.24
N TYR A 60 4.72 7.67 -14.78
CA TYR A 60 4.85 7.98 -13.37
C TYR A 60 3.62 8.73 -12.86
N CYS A 61 2.97 8.18 -11.84
CA CYS A 61 1.80 8.72 -11.16
C CYS A 61 2.17 9.02 -9.70
N GLY A 62 2.94 10.08 -9.47
CA GLY A 62 3.42 10.45 -8.14
C GLY A 62 3.42 11.95 -7.90
N MET A 63 4.14 12.38 -6.87
CA MET A 63 4.15 13.79 -6.43
C MET A 63 5.29 14.62 -7.02
N HIS A 64 6.25 14.00 -7.71
CA HIS A 64 7.40 14.70 -8.27
C HIS A 64 7.15 15.11 -9.73
N ASN A 65 7.74 16.22 -10.12
CA ASN A 65 7.88 16.62 -11.52
C ASN A 65 9.11 15.93 -12.16
N ASN A 66 9.28 16.08 -13.47
CA ASN A 66 10.35 15.42 -14.23
C ASN A 66 11.78 15.88 -13.86
N VAL A 67 11.94 16.91 -13.04
CA VAL A 67 13.23 17.40 -12.56
C VAL A 67 13.47 17.11 -11.07
N GLY A 68 12.60 16.30 -10.46
CA GLY A 68 12.74 15.82 -9.08
C GLY A 68 12.24 16.77 -7.99
N GLY A 69 11.65 17.90 -8.36
CA GLY A 69 10.95 18.77 -7.42
C GLY A 69 9.52 18.29 -7.16
N LEU A 70 8.96 18.58 -5.98
CA LEU A 70 7.54 18.32 -5.71
C LEU A 70 6.67 19.17 -6.64
N MET A 71 5.61 18.58 -7.17
CA MET A 71 4.61 19.29 -7.95
C MET A 71 3.89 20.32 -7.10
N THR A 72 3.66 21.50 -7.65
CA THR A 72 2.74 22.47 -7.04
C THR A 72 1.30 21.98 -7.15
N LEU A 73 0.40 22.52 -6.31
CA LEU A 73 -1.02 22.22 -6.40
C LEU A 73 -1.59 22.48 -7.81
N GLU A 74 -1.15 23.53 -8.46
CA GLU A 74 -1.57 23.87 -9.84
C GLU A 74 -1.12 22.80 -10.85
N GLN A 75 0.10 22.29 -10.72
CA GLN A 75 0.63 21.21 -11.57
C GLN A 75 -0.14 19.90 -11.36
N LEU A 76 -0.47 19.56 -10.11
CA LEU A 76 -1.30 18.39 -9.78
C LEU A 76 -2.70 18.52 -10.38
N ILE A 77 -3.35 19.68 -10.22
CA ILE A 77 -4.66 19.97 -10.80
C ILE A 77 -4.62 19.82 -12.32
N ALA A 78 -3.62 20.40 -12.99
CA ALA A 78 -3.47 20.31 -14.44
C ALA A 78 -3.24 18.86 -14.92
N ARG A 79 -2.49 18.04 -14.18
CA ARG A 79 -2.32 16.62 -14.47
C ARG A 79 -3.64 15.86 -14.37
N HIS A 80 -4.36 16.02 -13.26
CA HIS A 80 -5.62 15.31 -13.05
C HIS A 80 -6.71 15.76 -14.04
N GLN A 81 -6.71 17.02 -14.46
CA GLN A 81 -7.60 17.50 -15.52
C GLN A 81 -7.32 16.78 -16.85
N ARG A 82 -6.06 16.72 -17.28
CA ARG A 82 -5.66 15.97 -18.49
C ARG A 82 -6.04 14.49 -18.40
N ASN A 83 -5.86 13.89 -17.23
CA ASN A 83 -6.24 12.49 -17.00
C ASN A 83 -7.76 12.30 -17.08
N ALA A 84 -8.56 13.24 -16.56
CA ALA A 84 -10.01 13.21 -16.71
C ALA A 84 -10.47 13.32 -18.17
N GLU A 85 -9.84 14.19 -18.95
CA GLU A 85 -10.07 14.32 -20.39
C GLU A 85 -9.73 13.00 -21.12
N THR A 86 -8.60 12.38 -20.75
CA THR A 86 -8.18 11.09 -21.30
C THR A 86 -9.17 9.96 -20.96
N ILE A 87 -9.66 9.92 -19.72
CA ILE A 87 -10.66 8.95 -19.27
C ILE A 87 -11.95 9.07 -20.10
N ASN A 88 -12.40 10.31 -20.32
CA ASN A 88 -13.60 10.57 -21.12
C ASN A 88 -13.38 10.23 -22.60
N ALA A 89 -12.26 10.61 -23.19
CA ALA A 89 -11.90 10.31 -24.57
C ALA A 89 -11.80 8.79 -24.84
N LEU A 90 -11.31 8.03 -23.85
CA LEU A 90 -11.22 6.57 -23.92
C LEU A 90 -12.49 5.85 -23.47
N ASN A 91 -13.59 6.56 -23.19
CA ASN A 91 -14.86 6.02 -22.71
C ASN A 91 -14.71 5.15 -21.44
N ARG A 92 -13.81 5.54 -20.51
CA ARG A 92 -13.50 4.81 -19.28
C ARG A 92 -14.28 5.29 -18.06
N GLY A 93 -15.15 6.29 -18.20
CA GLY A 93 -15.86 6.90 -17.07
C GLY A 93 -16.73 5.91 -16.30
N LYS A 94 -17.37 4.93 -16.96
CA LYS A 94 -18.11 3.84 -16.26
C LYS A 94 -17.19 3.01 -15.38
N ASN A 95 -15.97 2.71 -15.84
CA ASN A 95 -14.98 1.98 -15.05
C ASN A 95 -14.52 2.82 -13.87
N LEU A 96 -14.17 4.09 -14.10
CA LEU A 96 -13.79 5.01 -13.03
C LEU A 96 -14.90 5.13 -11.98
N LYS A 97 -16.16 5.30 -12.39
CA LYS A 97 -17.32 5.34 -11.46
C LYS A 97 -17.38 4.08 -10.59
N LYS A 98 -17.23 2.89 -11.20
CA LYS A 98 -17.20 1.61 -10.48
C LYS A 98 -16.04 1.55 -9.48
N PHE A 99 -14.85 1.99 -9.85
CA PHE A 99 -13.67 1.98 -8.97
C PHE A 99 -13.84 2.96 -7.80
N LEU A 100 -14.28 4.18 -8.07
CA LEU A 100 -14.50 5.21 -7.05
C LEU A 100 -15.66 4.87 -6.10
N GLY A 101 -16.60 4.01 -6.50
CA GLY A 101 -17.68 3.52 -5.65
C GLY A 101 -17.21 2.76 -4.41
N ASN A 102 -15.95 2.30 -4.38
CA ASN A 102 -15.36 1.70 -3.19
C ASN A 102 -14.78 2.72 -2.20
N ILE A 103 -14.67 4.00 -2.60
CA ILE A 103 -13.97 5.05 -1.85
C ILE A 103 -14.91 6.18 -1.48
N LEU A 104 -15.78 6.57 -2.40
CA LEU A 104 -16.63 7.75 -2.28
C LEU A 104 -18.08 7.39 -2.00
N PRO A 105 -18.81 8.23 -1.24
CA PRO A 105 -20.25 8.06 -1.03
C PRO A 105 -21.03 8.14 -2.36
N ASN A 106 -22.14 7.40 -2.44
CA ASN A 106 -22.98 7.33 -3.65
C ASN A 106 -23.48 8.71 -4.10
N GLU A 107 -23.89 9.58 -3.19
CA GLU A 107 -24.33 10.93 -3.50
C GLU A 107 -23.25 11.74 -4.24
N MET A 108 -22.01 11.64 -3.77
CA MET A 108 -20.88 12.28 -4.42
C MET A 108 -20.64 11.71 -5.82
N LEU A 109 -20.69 10.37 -5.95
CA LEU A 109 -20.49 9.70 -7.24
C LEU A 109 -21.51 10.11 -8.29
N GLU A 110 -22.79 10.23 -7.92
CA GLU A 110 -23.82 10.67 -8.88
C GLU A 110 -23.55 12.09 -9.38
N ASN A 111 -23.05 12.98 -8.52
CA ASN A 111 -22.68 14.35 -8.91
C ASN A 111 -21.43 14.41 -9.79
N LEU A 112 -20.48 13.48 -9.58
CA LEU A 112 -19.23 13.46 -10.34
C LEU A 112 -19.36 12.97 -11.77
N PHE A 113 -20.45 12.26 -12.11
CA PHE A 113 -20.62 11.67 -13.44
C PHE A 113 -21.91 12.15 -14.13
N GLU A 114 -21.77 12.61 -15.36
CA GLU A 114 -22.89 12.92 -16.22
C GLU A 114 -23.27 11.68 -17.03
N ASN A 115 -24.57 11.37 -17.10
CA ASN A 115 -25.12 10.17 -17.75
C ASN A 115 -24.42 8.87 -17.30
N GLY A 116 -23.91 8.85 -16.06
CA GLY A 116 -23.22 7.73 -15.43
C GLY A 116 -21.87 7.35 -16.06
N SER A 117 -21.34 8.14 -16.99
CA SER A 117 -20.14 7.78 -17.74
C SER A 117 -19.17 8.90 -18.06
N ILE A 118 -19.59 10.16 -18.03
CA ILE A 118 -18.74 11.31 -18.33
C ILE A 118 -18.26 11.89 -16.99
N PHE A 119 -16.97 11.79 -16.71
CA PHE A 119 -16.38 12.30 -15.48
C PHE A 119 -16.24 13.82 -15.53
N LYS A 120 -16.88 14.51 -14.58
CA LYS A 120 -16.88 15.98 -14.46
C LYS A 120 -15.78 16.45 -13.53
N TYR A 121 -14.59 16.67 -14.05
CA TYR A 121 -13.44 17.06 -13.25
C TYR A 121 -13.63 18.36 -12.45
N ASN A 122 -14.32 19.35 -13.02
CA ASN A 122 -14.60 20.62 -12.33
C ASN A 122 -15.42 20.39 -11.06
N VAL A 123 -16.43 19.53 -11.11
CA VAL A 123 -17.23 19.14 -9.94
C VAL A 123 -16.35 18.40 -8.92
N TYR A 124 -15.48 17.48 -9.38
CA TYR A 124 -14.53 16.81 -8.51
C TYR A 124 -13.60 17.79 -7.77
N LYS A 125 -13.09 18.79 -8.48
CA LYS A 125 -12.26 19.86 -7.89
C LYS A 125 -12.97 20.60 -6.74
N ASP A 126 -14.26 20.82 -6.85
CA ASP A 126 -15.06 21.49 -5.81
C ASP A 126 -15.25 20.62 -4.55
N TYR A 127 -15.10 19.31 -4.69
CA TYR A 127 -15.14 18.37 -3.56
C TYR A 127 -13.81 18.24 -2.80
N TYR A 128 -12.69 18.71 -3.34
CA TYR A 128 -11.38 18.61 -2.68
C TYR A 128 -11.40 19.07 -1.22
N ALA A 129 -12.04 20.21 -0.95
CA ALA A 129 -12.13 20.75 0.41
C ALA A 129 -13.05 19.97 1.35
N LYS A 130 -13.87 19.06 0.82
CA LYS A 130 -14.86 18.25 1.57
C LYS A 130 -14.38 16.82 1.80
N MET A 131 -13.32 16.40 1.12
CA MET A 131 -12.76 15.06 1.21
C MET A 131 -11.66 15.02 2.27
N SER A 132 -11.52 13.88 2.95
CA SER A 132 -10.33 13.63 3.76
C SER A 132 -9.07 13.54 2.87
N SER A 133 -7.90 13.81 3.44
CA SER A 133 -6.62 13.69 2.71
C SER A 133 -6.45 12.31 2.08
N GLY A 134 -6.80 11.25 2.81
CA GLY A 134 -6.74 9.88 2.30
C GLY A 134 -7.71 9.63 1.14
N GLN A 135 -8.95 10.11 1.23
CA GLN A 135 -9.91 10.03 0.11
C GLN A 135 -9.42 10.75 -1.13
N THR A 136 -8.91 11.97 -0.96
CA THR A 136 -8.34 12.77 -2.07
C THR A 136 -7.18 12.03 -2.72
N MET A 137 -6.24 11.53 -1.92
CA MET A 137 -5.08 10.78 -2.40
C MET A 137 -5.49 9.52 -3.18
N LEU A 138 -6.39 8.70 -2.62
CA LEU A 138 -6.88 7.49 -3.29
C LEU A 138 -7.63 7.82 -4.57
N THR A 139 -8.48 8.82 -4.56
CA THR A 139 -9.23 9.22 -5.75
C THR A 139 -8.29 9.68 -6.86
N ASN A 140 -7.28 10.49 -6.53
CA ASN A 140 -6.25 10.93 -7.47
C ASN A 140 -5.46 9.76 -8.03
N LEU A 141 -5.03 8.82 -7.18
CA LEU A 141 -4.34 7.60 -7.60
C LEU A 141 -5.18 6.79 -8.61
N ILE A 142 -6.47 6.62 -8.35
CA ILE A 142 -7.36 5.86 -9.21
C ILE A 142 -7.63 6.60 -10.53
N ILE A 143 -7.75 7.92 -10.52
CA ILE A 143 -7.83 8.74 -11.72
C ILE A 143 -6.55 8.55 -12.57
N ASP A 144 -5.37 8.67 -11.95
CA ASP A 144 -4.09 8.53 -12.63
C ASP A 144 -3.93 7.13 -13.25
N ILE A 145 -4.21 6.07 -12.48
CA ILE A 145 -4.15 4.69 -12.98
C ILE A 145 -5.17 4.48 -14.10
N THR A 146 -6.43 4.90 -13.93
CA THR A 146 -7.50 4.68 -14.91
C THR A 146 -7.22 5.39 -16.24
N ALA A 147 -6.60 6.56 -16.21
CA ALA A 147 -6.20 7.27 -17.43
C ALA A 147 -5.10 6.54 -18.18
N ASN A 148 -4.14 5.96 -17.46
CA ASN A 148 -2.88 5.50 -18.02
C ASN A 148 -2.78 3.99 -18.24
N VAL A 149 -3.57 3.18 -17.56
CA VAL A 149 -3.56 1.72 -17.69
C VAL A 149 -3.98 1.29 -19.10
N ARG A 150 -3.38 0.21 -19.61
CA ARG A 150 -3.74 -0.49 -20.84
C ARG A 150 -3.94 -1.97 -20.55
N SER A 151 -4.46 -2.75 -21.50
CA SER A 151 -4.45 -4.21 -21.36
C SER A 151 -3.02 -4.72 -21.22
N ASN A 152 -2.82 -5.70 -20.35
CA ASN A 152 -1.51 -6.28 -20.03
C ASN A 152 -0.48 -5.26 -19.53
N CYS A 153 -0.90 -4.36 -18.65
CA CYS A 153 -0.02 -3.43 -17.91
C CYS A 153 0.59 -4.08 -16.68
N LEU A 154 1.73 -3.56 -16.26
CA LEU A 154 2.25 -3.73 -14.92
C LEU A 154 2.01 -2.44 -14.13
N ILE A 155 1.20 -2.53 -13.08
CA ILE A 155 0.97 -1.45 -12.13
C ILE A 155 1.93 -1.68 -10.96
N MET A 156 2.70 -0.67 -10.59
CA MET A 156 3.58 -0.69 -9.43
C MET A 156 3.13 0.37 -8.45
N ILE A 157 2.93 0.00 -7.19
CA ILE A 157 2.50 0.92 -6.14
C ILE A 157 3.49 0.81 -4.98
N ASP A 158 4.10 1.93 -4.63
CA ASP A 158 5.06 1.99 -3.54
C ASP A 158 4.46 2.68 -2.32
N GLU A 159 4.41 1.96 -1.21
CA GLU A 159 3.93 2.39 0.10
C GLU A 159 2.56 3.12 0.06
N PRO A 160 1.50 2.48 -0.48
CA PRO A 160 0.19 3.12 -0.60
C PRO A 160 -0.44 3.48 0.75
N GLU A 161 0.01 2.85 1.82
CA GLU A 161 -0.46 3.09 3.19
C GLU A 161 0.03 4.41 3.80
N VAL A 162 1.05 5.03 3.23
CA VAL A 162 1.57 6.32 3.71
C VAL A 162 0.45 7.36 3.62
N HIS A 163 0.13 7.97 4.76
CA HIS A 163 -0.98 8.94 4.92
C HIS A 163 -2.41 8.36 4.83
N LEU A 164 -2.59 7.03 4.77
CA LEU A 164 -3.92 6.41 4.73
C LEU A 164 -4.38 5.89 6.09
N HIS A 165 -5.67 6.08 6.36
CA HIS A 165 -6.32 5.40 7.48
C HIS A 165 -6.43 3.88 7.17
N PRO A 166 -6.37 2.97 8.17
CA PRO A 166 -6.46 1.53 7.95
C PRO A 166 -7.61 1.06 7.03
N ASN A 167 -8.79 1.67 7.16
CA ASN A 167 -9.93 1.35 6.28
C ASN A 167 -9.66 1.68 4.80
N ALA A 168 -8.89 2.72 4.53
CA ALA A 168 -8.55 3.13 3.17
C ALA A 168 -7.55 2.15 2.51
N ILE A 169 -6.74 1.45 3.32
CA ILE A 169 -5.83 0.41 2.83
C ILE A 169 -6.60 -0.77 2.21
N THR A 170 -7.68 -1.21 2.85
CA THR A 170 -8.54 -2.27 2.29
C THR A 170 -9.24 -1.80 1.01
N GLN A 171 -9.66 -0.54 0.96
CA GLN A 171 -10.28 0.04 -0.23
C GLN A 171 -9.33 0.05 -1.43
N ILE A 172 -8.06 0.42 -1.26
CA ILE A 172 -7.09 0.43 -2.37
C ILE A 172 -6.85 -0.98 -2.92
N ILE A 173 -6.75 -2.01 -2.06
CA ILE A 173 -6.57 -3.39 -2.51
C ILE A 173 -7.75 -3.82 -3.39
N ASN A 174 -8.99 -3.56 -2.93
CA ASN A 174 -10.19 -3.88 -3.68
C ASN A 174 -10.21 -3.18 -5.05
N VAL A 175 -9.90 -1.88 -5.08
CA VAL A 175 -9.89 -1.12 -6.33
C VAL A 175 -8.79 -1.58 -7.27
N VAL A 176 -7.59 -1.83 -6.77
CA VAL A 176 -6.47 -2.35 -7.59
C VAL A 176 -6.83 -3.70 -8.20
N ASN A 177 -7.45 -4.61 -7.45
CA ASN A 177 -7.94 -5.88 -7.98
C ASN A 177 -8.95 -5.68 -9.12
N LEU A 178 -9.95 -4.78 -8.92
CA LEU A 178 -10.93 -4.46 -9.97
C LEU A 178 -10.28 -3.87 -11.23
N VAL A 179 -9.25 -3.04 -11.08
CA VAL A 179 -8.48 -2.50 -12.20
C VAL A 179 -7.71 -3.61 -12.92
N CYS A 180 -7.01 -4.46 -12.17
CA CYS A 180 -6.25 -5.58 -12.73
C CYS A 180 -7.15 -6.55 -13.51
N GLU A 181 -8.29 -6.92 -12.96
CA GLU A 181 -9.29 -7.75 -13.64
C GLU A 181 -9.80 -7.08 -14.93
N LYS A 182 -10.20 -5.79 -14.82
CA LYS A 182 -10.80 -5.06 -15.95
C LYS A 182 -9.85 -4.92 -17.14
N PHE A 183 -8.57 -4.74 -16.87
CA PHE A 183 -7.56 -4.48 -17.89
C PHE A 183 -6.63 -5.69 -18.15
N SER A 184 -6.93 -6.86 -17.57
CA SER A 184 -6.06 -8.05 -17.64
C SER A 184 -4.61 -7.69 -17.31
N SER A 185 -4.42 -6.93 -16.24
CA SER A 185 -3.16 -6.36 -15.83
C SER A 185 -2.68 -6.98 -14.51
N CYS A 186 -1.41 -6.79 -14.17
CA CYS A 186 -0.82 -7.23 -12.92
C CYS A 186 -0.47 -6.03 -12.04
N CYS A 187 -0.48 -6.22 -10.73
CA CYS A 187 0.02 -5.22 -9.78
C CYS A 187 1.12 -5.80 -8.89
N ILE A 188 2.19 -5.04 -8.69
CA ILE A 188 3.18 -5.28 -7.65
C ILE A 188 3.12 -4.11 -6.68
N MET A 189 2.90 -4.42 -5.41
CA MET A 189 2.78 -3.42 -4.34
C MET A 189 3.90 -3.62 -3.32
N ALA A 190 4.72 -2.60 -3.10
CA ALA A 190 5.62 -2.58 -1.96
C ALA A 190 4.91 -1.94 -0.77
N THR A 191 4.97 -2.59 0.37
CA THR A 191 4.28 -2.14 1.59
C THR A 191 5.06 -2.58 2.83
N HIS A 192 4.85 -1.88 3.93
CA HIS A 192 5.25 -2.33 5.26
C HIS A 192 4.02 -2.60 6.17
N SER A 193 2.81 -2.50 5.61
CA SER A 193 1.57 -2.69 6.36
C SER A 193 1.10 -4.14 6.41
N PRO A 194 1.00 -4.76 7.58
CA PRO A 194 0.44 -6.11 7.72
C PRO A 194 -1.06 -6.16 7.35
N LEU A 195 -1.78 -5.03 7.38
CA LEU A 195 -3.18 -4.96 6.93
C LEU A 195 -3.34 -5.25 5.44
N VAL A 196 -2.37 -4.85 4.62
CA VAL A 196 -2.34 -5.21 3.19
C VAL A 196 -2.23 -6.72 3.05
N ILE A 197 -1.34 -7.33 3.83
CA ILE A 197 -1.04 -8.77 3.76
C ILE A 197 -2.22 -9.61 4.22
N GLN A 198 -2.90 -9.20 5.29
CA GLN A 198 -4.11 -9.86 5.79
C GLN A 198 -5.22 -10.01 4.73
N SER A 199 -5.21 -9.14 3.73
CA SER A 199 -6.19 -9.15 2.62
C SER A 199 -5.76 -9.99 1.41
N LEU A 200 -4.59 -10.64 1.46
CA LEU A 200 -4.01 -11.38 0.34
C LEU A 200 -3.74 -12.83 0.70
N LEU A 201 -3.79 -13.71 -0.29
CA LEU A 201 -3.31 -15.09 -0.16
C LEU A 201 -1.77 -15.09 -0.04
N SER A 202 -1.22 -15.93 0.83
CA SER A 202 0.23 -16.03 1.09
C SER A 202 1.06 -16.27 -0.18
N ARG A 203 0.52 -16.99 -1.17
CA ARG A 203 1.17 -17.21 -2.47
C ARG A 203 1.42 -15.93 -3.26
N ASN A 204 0.70 -14.85 -2.95
CA ASN A 204 0.85 -13.53 -3.57
C ASN A 204 1.71 -12.58 -2.73
N VAL A 205 2.30 -13.07 -1.65
CA VAL A 205 3.08 -12.29 -0.70
C VAL A 205 4.53 -12.73 -0.73
N LEU A 206 5.42 -11.79 -1.01
CA LEU A 206 6.86 -11.97 -0.93
C LEU A 206 7.40 -11.12 0.21
N ILE A 207 8.15 -11.73 1.11
CA ILE A 207 8.83 -11.06 2.21
C ILE A 207 10.24 -10.74 1.77
N MET A 208 10.61 -9.45 1.89
CA MET A 208 11.96 -8.97 1.62
C MET A 208 12.64 -8.67 2.94
N GLU A 209 13.78 -9.29 3.16
CA GLU A 209 14.59 -9.18 4.37
C GLU A 209 16.07 -9.04 4.03
N ARG A 210 16.93 -8.81 5.01
CA ARG A 210 18.38 -8.86 4.82
C ARG A 210 18.92 -10.16 5.37
N ASP A 211 19.82 -10.79 4.63
CA ASP A 211 20.58 -11.94 5.11
C ASP A 211 21.67 -11.54 6.13
N VAL A 212 22.43 -12.51 6.57
CA VAL A 212 23.52 -12.34 7.56
C VAL A 212 24.63 -11.40 7.06
N ASP A 213 24.78 -11.29 5.74
CA ASP A 213 25.75 -10.42 5.07
C ASP A 213 25.16 -9.04 4.75
N GLY A 214 23.90 -8.78 5.14
CA GLY A 214 23.18 -7.54 4.90
C GLY A 214 22.62 -7.40 3.47
N MET A 215 22.68 -8.45 2.66
CA MET A 215 22.15 -8.45 1.30
C MET A 215 20.63 -8.65 1.30
N PRO A 216 19.89 -7.95 0.42
CA PRO A 216 18.46 -8.14 0.32
C PRO A 216 18.14 -9.51 -0.28
N VAL A 217 17.32 -10.28 0.43
CA VAL A 217 16.80 -11.57 -0.03
C VAL A 217 15.29 -11.56 -0.02
N VAL A 218 14.68 -12.39 -0.86
CA VAL A 218 13.22 -12.50 -0.98
C VAL A 218 12.81 -13.94 -0.68
N ARG A 219 11.82 -14.11 0.20
CA ARG A 219 11.21 -15.40 0.50
C ARG A 219 9.69 -15.35 0.45
N GLN A 220 9.05 -16.48 0.34
CA GLN A 220 7.59 -16.60 0.49
C GLN A 220 7.19 -16.63 1.97
N MET A 221 5.94 -16.30 2.25
CA MET A 221 5.36 -16.53 3.57
C MET A 221 5.27 -18.03 3.88
N ARG A 222 5.46 -18.38 5.16
CA ARG A 222 5.36 -19.76 5.67
C ARG A 222 3.98 -20.07 6.23
N VAL A 223 3.18 -19.06 6.52
CA VAL A 223 1.82 -19.15 7.02
C VAL A 223 0.84 -18.52 6.04
N GLU A 224 -0.43 -19.01 6.03
CA GLU A 224 -1.46 -18.36 5.23
C GLU A 224 -1.79 -16.98 5.82
N SER A 225 -1.86 -15.97 4.94
CA SER A 225 -2.05 -14.58 5.37
C SER A 225 -3.50 -14.10 5.30
N LEU A 226 -4.32 -14.73 4.44
CA LEU A 226 -5.69 -14.28 4.23
C LEU A 226 -6.54 -14.43 5.49
N GLY A 227 -6.93 -13.29 6.06
CA GLY A 227 -7.74 -13.25 7.29
C GLY A 227 -6.99 -13.63 8.57
N GLU A 228 -5.66 -13.89 8.50
CA GLU A 228 -4.85 -14.27 9.65
C GLU A 228 -4.73 -13.11 10.67
N ASN A 229 -4.43 -13.46 11.90
CA ASN A 229 -4.21 -12.48 12.96
C ASN A 229 -2.99 -11.60 12.65
N LEU A 230 -3.14 -10.29 12.85
CA LEU A 230 -2.06 -9.32 12.61
C LEU A 230 -0.80 -9.59 13.44
N THR A 231 -0.94 -10.21 14.62
CA THR A 231 0.22 -10.59 15.45
C THR A 231 1.03 -11.68 14.75
N THR A 232 0.38 -12.74 14.26
CA THR A 232 1.02 -13.83 13.51
C THR A 232 1.70 -13.31 12.24
N ILE A 233 1.00 -12.44 11.48
CA ILE A 233 1.54 -11.82 10.28
C ILE A 233 2.78 -10.97 10.62
N ASN A 234 2.71 -10.16 11.69
CA ASN A 234 3.84 -9.35 12.14
C ASN A 234 5.04 -10.19 12.58
N GLU A 235 4.80 -11.29 13.28
CA GLU A 235 5.85 -12.22 13.72
C GLU A 235 6.52 -12.88 12.53
N GLU A 236 5.76 -13.28 11.51
CA GLU A 236 6.30 -13.88 10.29
C GLU A 236 7.14 -12.88 9.46
N ILE A 237 6.71 -11.63 9.37
CA ILE A 237 7.38 -10.60 8.54
C ILE A 237 8.59 -10.01 9.27
N PHE A 238 8.46 -9.75 10.57
CA PHE A 238 9.44 -9.02 11.38
C PHE A 238 10.13 -9.92 12.40
N SER A 239 10.25 -11.22 12.10
CA SER A 239 10.70 -12.28 13.01
C SER A 239 12.15 -12.13 13.53
N ASN A 240 12.95 -11.26 12.93
CA ASN A 240 14.32 -10.96 13.39
C ASN A 240 14.41 -9.90 14.49
N GLY A 241 13.29 -9.42 15.00
CA GLY A 241 13.26 -8.47 16.08
C GLY A 241 12.28 -8.91 17.16
N GLN A 242 12.75 -9.62 18.17
CA GLN A 242 12.23 -9.41 19.53
C GLN A 242 12.50 -7.93 19.90
N ARG A 243 11.91 -7.00 19.12
CA ARG A 243 11.82 -5.62 19.57
C ARG A 243 10.92 -5.68 20.79
N ASP A 244 11.53 -5.57 21.93
CA ASP A 244 10.93 -5.41 23.23
C ASP A 244 9.76 -4.43 23.10
N LYS A 245 8.56 -4.96 22.86
CA LYS A 245 7.39 -4.11 22.75
C LYS A 245 7.20 -3.46 24.11
N TYR A 246 7.03 -2.15 24.15
CA TYR A 246 6.92 -1.38 25.40
C TYR A 246 5.96 -2.01 26.43
N TYR A 247 4.82 -2.56 25.96
CA TYR A 247 3.88 -3.24 26.86
C TYR A 247 4.45 -4.52 27.50
N ARG A 248 5.37 -5.24 26.83
CA ARG A 248 6.04 -6.41 27.41
C ARG A 248 6.95 -6.00 28.56
N ARG A 249 7.72 -4.92 28.36
CA ARG A 249 8.57 -4.33 29.45
C ARG A 249 7.72 -3.82 30.61
N LEU A 250 6.55 -3.24 30.33
CA LEU A 250 5.63 -2.82 31.37
C LEU A 250 5.13 -4.02 32.20
N ILE A 251 4.73 -5.10 31.53
CA ILE A 251 4.27 -6.32 32.20
C ILE A 251 5.42 -6.96 32.99
N GLU A 252 6.59 -7.12 32.36
CA GLU A 252 7.79 -7.66 32.99
C GLU A 252 8.15 -6.88 34.27
N LYS A 253 8.19 -5.58 34.17
CA LYS A 253 8.43 -4.70 35.33
C LYS A 253 7.33 -4.82 36.39
N ALA A 254 6.06 -4.95 35.98
CA ALA A 254 4.95 -5.10 36.92
C ALA A 254 4.93 -6.48 37.60
N VAL A 255 5.54 -7.49 37.03
CA VAL A 255 5.71 -8.83 37.61
C VAL A 255 6.86 -8.87 38.60
N GLU A 256 7.90 -8.03 38.44
CA GLU A 256 9.05 -8.01 39.34
C GLU A 256 8.65 -7.90 40.83
N GLY A 257 9.04 -8.89 41.62
CA GLY A 257 8.77 -8.93 43.07
C GLY A 257 7.32 -9.27 43.46
N LYS A 258 6.51 -9.78 42.53
CA LYS A 258 5.13 -10.21 42.78
C LYS A 258 4.99 -11.72 42.59
N GLU A 259 4.17 -12.34 43.46
CA GLU A 259 3.98 -13.79 43.48
C GLU A 259 2.63 -14.25 42.90
N SER A 260 1.74 -13.32 42.57
CA SER A 260 0.41 -13.66 42.07
C SER A 260 -0.10 -12.76 40.98
N MET A 261 -0.92 -13.34 40.10
CA MET A 261 -1.63 -12.63 39.04
C MET A 261 -2.44 -11.45 39.55
N GLU A 262 -3.10 -11.60 40.71
CA GLU A 262 -3.94 -10.56 41.29
C GLU A 262 -3.15 -9.31 41.68
N GLN A 263 -1.95 -9.48 42.22
CA GLN A 263 -1.06 -8.35 42.56
C GLN A 263 -0.61 -7.58 41.32
N VAL A 264 -0.32 -8.30 40.23
CA VAL A 264 0.07 -7.67 38.97
C VAL A 264 -1.13 -6.94 38.32
N LEU A 265 -2.30 -7.54 38.34
CA LEU A 265 -3.53 -6.93 37.82
C LEU A 265 -3.93 -5.67 38.57
N GLN A 266 -3.79 -5.65 39.91
CA GLN A 266 -4.07 -4.45 40.71
C GLN A 266 -3.22 -3.24 40.27
N GLU A 267 -2.01 -3.48 39.78
CA GLU A 267 -1.15 -2.39 39.31
C GLU A 267 -1.43 -1.97 37.89
N LEU A 268 -1.71 -2.93 37.01
CA LEU A 268 -1.87 -2.70 35.57
C LEU A 268 -3.30 -2.40 35.13
N GLN A 269 -4.31 -2.90 35.87
CA GLN A 269 -5.69 -2.79 35.50
C GLN A 269 -6.27 -1.41 35.87
N ASN A 270 -7.00 -0.81 34.95
CA ASN A 270 -7.68 0.46 35.19
C ASN A 270 -9.16 0.22 35.48
N GLY A 271 -9.50 0.16 36.77
CA GLY A 271 -10.86 -0.11 37.22
C GLY A 271 -11.37 -1.51 36.78
N ASP A 272 -12.58 -1.58 36.30
CA ASP A 272 -13.23 -2.84 35.88
C ASP A 272 -12.91 -3.27 34.45
N LEU A 273 -12.03 -2.55 33.74
CA LEU A 273 -11.67 -2.89 32.37
C LEU A 273 -10.78 -4.15 32.33
N PRO A 274 -11.22 -5.24 31.67
CA PRO A 274 -10.40 -6.46 31.61
C PRO A 274 -9.15 -6.26 30.74
N MET A 275 -8.06 -6.83 31.17
CA MET A 275 -6.85 -6.93 30.35
C MET A 275 -7.07 -7.83 29.14
N SER A 276 -6.26 -7.66 28.09
CA SER A 276 -6.32 -8.57 26.93
C SER A 276 -5.84 -9.98 27.29
N LEU A 277 -6.34 -11.00 26.58
CA LEU A 277 -5.90 -12.39 26.75
C LEU A 277 -4.38 -12.52 26.58
N THR A 278 -3.80 -11.80 25.63
CA THR A 278 -2.34 -11.75 25.42
C THR A 278 -1.60 -11.24 26.65
N SER A 279 -2.14 -10.21 27.33
CA SER A 279 -1.54 -9.68 28.56
C SER A 279 -1.62 -10.70 29.69
N TYR A 280 -2.75 -11.39 29.87
CA TYR A 280 -2.88 -12.48 30.84
C TYR A 280 -1.85 -13.59 30.60
N MET A 281 -1.72 -14.07 29.37
CA MET A 281 -0.75 -15.11 29.00
C MET A 281 0.69 -14.69 29.25
N LEU A 282 1.03 -13.42 29.03
CA LEU A 282 2.37 -12.89 29.28
C LEU A 282 2.66 -12.77 30.78
N ILE A 283 1.70 -12.29 31.58
CA ILE A 283 1.83 -12.23 33.03
C ILE A 283 2.04 -13.64 33.59
N ASP A 284 1.20 -14.58 33.18
CA ASP A 284 1.29 -15.99 33.59
C ASP A 284 2.67 -16.59 33.24
N LYS A 285 3.14 -16.32 32.01
CA LYS A 285 4.46 -16.75 31.57
C LYS A 285 5.59 -16.20 32.45
N TYR A 286 5.56 -14.90 32.78
CA TYR A 286 6.61 -14.27 33.57
C TYR A 286 6.52 -14.63 35.07
N LEU A 287 5.34 -14.95 35.59
CA LEU A 287 5.18 -15.42 36.96
C LEU A 287 5.64 -16.88 37.17
N ASN A 288 5.52 -17.72 36.10
CA ASN A 288 5.80 -19.16 36.18
C ASN A 288 7.16 -19.55 35.57
N HIS A 289 7.96 -18.59 35.09
CA HIS A 289 9.27 -18.83 34.51
C HIS A 289 10.35 -18.06 35.28
N ASP A 290 10.65 -18.52 36.50
CA ASP A 290 11.95 -18.41 37.17
C ASP A 290 12.67 -19.78 37.17
#